data_5724343111953c0e095506d0374ffd22
#
_entry.id   5724343111953c0e095506d0374ffd22
#
_cell.length_a   1.000
_cell.length_b   1.000
_cell.length_c   1.000
_cell.angle_alpha   90.00
_cell.angle_beta   90.00
_cell.angle_gamma   90.00
#
_symmetry.space_group_name_H-M   'P 1'
#
loop_
_entity.id
_entity.type
_entity.pdbx_description
1 polymer ?
#
loop_
_entity_poly.entity_id
_entity_poly.type
_entity_poly.pdbx_seq_one_letter_code
_entity_poly.pdbx_strand_id
1 'polypeptide(L)'
;RYGRIKENMTEEYIRYGAMFIIIMMAVIDDYRRFKVSNRIIIAGMVIGVVINMGSLMYGGDVRGYIYGGMAGFAIMYMVYIFGGVGAGDVKLLAVCGLLIGVTYIVRLICAAMVCGVLTGVLENVGVIKGRQGVCIRDNVLIKQGRHTIHRFHYTYALCLGAVIMVVLNIKA
;
A
#
# COMPACT_ATOMS: atom_id res chain seq x y z
N ARG A 1 10.84 -25.67 21.92
CA ARG A 1 9.90 -24.51 22.02
C ARG A 1 10.59 -23.18 21.65
N TYR A 2 11.83 -22.95 22.10
CA TYR A 2 12.60 -21.73 21.85
C TYR A 2 12.99 -21.53 20.36
N GLY A 3 13.27 -22.60 19.63
CA GLY A 3 13.62 -22.56 18.19
C GLY A 3 12.47 -22.07 17.32
N ARG A 4 11.26 -22.56 17.56
CA ARG A 4 10.05 -22.15 16.79
C ARG A 4 9.68 -20.67 16.98
N ILE A 5 9.88 -20.11 18.16
CA ILE A 5 9.61 -18.69 18.43
C ILE A 5 10.60 -17.81 17.63
N LYS A 6 11.86 -18.22 17.55
CA LYS A 6 12.89 -17.49 16.82
C LYS A 6 12.69 -17.56 15.30
N GLU A 7 12.25 -18.69 14.77
CA GLU A 7 11.90 -18.87 13.36
C GLU A 7 10.70 -18.00 12.96
N ASN A 8 9.64 -17.99 13.76
CA ASN A 8 8.46 -17.14 13.50
C ASN A 8 8.80 -15.65 13.48
N MET A 9 9.66 -15.19 14.41
CA MET A 9 10.11 -13.80 14.41
C MET A 9 10.92 -13.44 13.17
N THR A 10 11.79 -14.33 12.71
CA THR A 10 12.60 -14.09 11.51
C THR A 10 11.73 -14.00 10.25
N GLU A 11 10.71 -14.87 10.12
CA GLU A 11 9.75 -14.81 9.03
C GLU A 11 8.96 -13.50 9.02
N GLU A 12 8.50 -13.02 10.17
CA GLU A 12 7.80 -11.74 10.27
C GLU A 12 8.67 -10.57 9.81
N TYR A 13 9.92 -10.50 10.23
CA TYR A 13 10.86 -9.46 9.77
C TYR A 13 11.09 -9.49 8.26
N ILE A 14 11.20 -10.68 7.67
CA ILE A 14 11.34 -10.85 6.22
C ILE A 14 10.09 -10.32 5.50
N ARG A 15 8.89 -10.60 6.00
CA ARG A 15 7.61 -10.13 5.45
C ARG A 15 7.48 -8.61 5.52
N TYR A 16 7.80 -8.00 6.67
CA TYR A 16 7.79 -6.54 6.81
C TYR A 16 8.84 -5.87 5.93
N GLY A 17 10.04 -6.46 5.84
CA GLY A 17 11.10 -5.97 4.96
C GLY A 17 10.69 -6.00 3.49
N ALA A 18 10.10 -7.11 3.03
CA ALA A 18 9.60 -7.25 1.67
C ALA A 18 8.48 -6.23 1.37
N MET A 19 7.53 -6.07 2.29
CA MET A 19 6.47 -5.06 2.18
C MET A 19 7.06 -3.66 2.05
N PHE A 20 8.02 -3.29 2.90
CA PHE A 20 8.63 -1.97 2.89
C PHE A 20 9.37 -1.68 1.58
N ILE A 21 10.10 -2.65 1.05
CA ILE A 21 10.79 -2.54 -0.25
C ILE A 21 9.78 -2.31 -1.37
N ILE A 22 8.67 -3.05 -1.40
CA ILE A 22 7.62 -2.90 -2.41
C ILE A 22 6.96 -1.52 -2.33
N ILE A 23 6.65 -1.04 -1.14
CA ILE A 23 6.08 0.30 -0.93
C ILE A 23 7.09 1.37 -1.40
N MET A 24 8.36 1.26 -1.05
CA MET A 24 9.39 2.21 -1.49
C MET A 24 9.54 2.23 -3.01
N MET A 25 9.53 1.07 -3.67
CA MET A 25 9.54 0.99 -5.13
C MET A 25 8.30 1.63 -5.75
N ALA A 26 7.13 1.43 -5.14
CA ALA A 26 5.88 2.05 -5.60
C ALA A 26 5.92 3.58 -5.44
N VAL A 27 6.45 4.10 -4.33
CA VAL A 27 6.65 5.54 -4.09
C VAL A 27 7.57 6.16 -5.14
N ILE A 28 8.70 5.50 -5.45
CA ILE A 28 9.65 5.99 -6.46
C ILE A 28 9.01 6.03 -7.85
N ASP A 29 8.23 5.01 -8.19
CA ASP A 29 7.57 4.93 -9.50
C ASP A 29 6.43 5.96 -9.61
N ASP A 30 5.64 6.13 -8.54
CA ASP A 30 4.60 7.15 -8.45
C ASP A 30 5.18 8.57 -8.55
N TYR A 31 6.33 8.82 -7.89
CA TYR A 31 7.04 10.09 -8.02
C TYR A 31 7.49 10.39 -9.45
N ARG A 32 7.91 9.37 -10.20
CA ARG A 32 8.42 9.53 -11.57
C ARG A 32 7.31 9.58 -12.62
N ARG A 33 6.25 8.78 -12.47
CA ARG A 33 5.26 8.50 -13.50
C ARG A 33 3.83 8.88 -13.13
N PHE A 34 3.57 9.36 -11.91
CA PHE A 34 2.24 9.60 -11.36
C PHE A 34 1.30 8.37 -11.47
N LYS A 35 1.87 7.17 -11.46
CA LYS A 35 1.15 5.91 -11.62
C LYS A 35 2.00 4.75 -11.12
N VAL A 36 1.46 3.94 -10.23
CA VAL A 36 2.12 2.71 -9.78
C VAL A 36 2.15 1.70 -10.94
N SER A 37 3.35 1.24 -11.30
CA SER A 37 3.53 0.27 -12.40
C SER A 37 2.99 -1.11 -12.02
N ASN A 38 2.25 -1.74 -12.93
CA ASN A 38 1.81 -3.12 -12.77
C ASN A 38 2.99 -4.10 -12.56
N ARG A 39 4.18 -3.77 -13.02
CA ARG A 39 5.39 -4.59 -12.83
C ARG A 39 5.75 -4.73 -11.35
N ILE A 40 5.67 -3.64 -10.58
CA ILE A 40 5.93 -3.65 -9.13
C ILE A 40 4.87 -4.47 -8.41
N ILE A 41 3.61 -4.34 -8.82
CA ILE A 41 2.50 -5.10 -8.25
C ILE A 41 2.68 -6.60 -8.51
N ILE A 42 3.02 -6.98 -9.75
CA ILE A 42 3.24 -8.39 -10.11
C ILE A 42 4.46 -8.94 -9.36
N ALA A 43 5.56 -8.20 -9.29
CA ALA A 43 6.75 -8.62 -8.53
C ALA A 43 6.40 -8.82 -7.04
N GLY A 44 5.67 -7.89 -6.44
CA GLY A 44 5.22 -8.01 -5.05
C GLY A 44 4.28 -9.20 -4.82
N MET A 45 3.39 -9.48 -5.77
CA MET A 45 2.50 -10.64 -5.72
C MET A 45 3.28 -11.95 -5.79
N VAL A 46 4.28 -12.05 -6.68
CA VAL A 46 5.16 -13.22 -6.78
C VAL A 46 5.95 -13.41 -5.49
N ILE A 47 6.55 -12.36 -4.95
CA ILE A 47 7.28 -12.41 -3.67
C ILE A 47 6.35 -12.87 -2.54
N GLY A 48 5.14 -12.32 -2.45
CA GLY A 48 4.17 -12.71 -1.44
C GLY A 48 3.75 -14.18 -1.55
N VAL A 49 3.53 -14.68 -2.76
CA VAL A 49 3.21 -16.09 -3.01
C VAL A 49 4.38 -16.98 -2.63
N VAL A 50 5.61 -16.65 -3.03
CA VAL A 50 6.81 -17.44 -2.72
C VAL A 50 7.03 -17.53 -1.20
N ILE A 51 6.91 -16.44 -0.47
CA ILE A 51 7.05 -16.43 0.99
C ILE A 51 5.96 -17.29 1.65
N ASN A 52 4.70 -17.17 1.18
CA ASN A 52 3.60 -17.98 1.72
C ASN A 52 3.74 -19.47 1.40
N MET A 53 4.20 -19.82 0.19
CA MET A 53 4.50 -21.21 -0.17
C MET A 53 5.63 -21.79 0.71
N GLY A 54 6.69 -21.01 0.95
CA GLY A 54 7.75 -21.39 1.88
C GLY A 54 7.21 -21.65 3.29
N SER A 55 6.44 -20.73 3.84
CA SER A 55 5.81 -20.90 5.16
C SER A 55 4.92 -22.15 5.24
N LEU A 56 4.15 -22.42 4.19
CA LEU A 56 3.30 -23.63 4.11
C LEU A 56 4.12 -24.90 4.12
N MET A 57 5.26 -24.96 3.44
CA MET A 57 6.15 -26.13 3.43
C MET A 57 6.75 -26.44 4.82
N TYR A 58 6.92 -25.43 5.65
CA TYR A 58 7.37 -25.57 7.05
C TYR A 58 6.21 -25.75 8.05
N GLY A 59 4.98 -25.96 7.57
CA GLY A 59 3.79 -26.18 8.40
C GLY A 59 3.19 -24.94 9.03
N GLY A 60 3.50 -23.75 8.48
CA GLY A 60 2.91 -22.47 8.89
C GLY A 60 1.47 -22.30 8.37
N ASP A 61 0.65 -21.54 9.09
CA ASP A 61 -0.71 -21.19 8.63
C ASP A 61 -0.68 -19.94 7.74
N VAL A 62 -0.98 -20.16 6.46
CA VAL A 62 -1.00 -19.08 5.45
C VAL A 62 -2.39 -18.46 5.24
N ARG A 63 -3.44 -18.99 5.89
CA ARG A 63 -4.82 -18.51 5.72
C ARG A 63 -4.98 -17.04 6.05
N GLY A 64 -4.37 -16.60 7.15
CA GLY A 64 -4.40 -15.21 7.58
C GLY A 64 -3.81 -14.23 6.56
N TYR A 65 -2.82 -14.65 5.78
CA TYR A 65 -2.18 -13.84 4.74
C TYR A 65 -3.04 -13.77 3.47
N ILE A 66 -3.67 -14.89 3.08
CA ILE A 66 -4.60 -14.91 1.94
C ILE A 66 -5.81 -14.02 2.25
N TYR A 67 -6.41 -14.16 3.43
CA TYR A 67 -7.49 -13.29 3.87
C TYR A 67 -7.05 -11.83 3.98
N GLY A 68 -5.79 -11.57 4.36
CA GLY A 68 -5.20 -10.25 4.37
C GLY A 68 -5.18 -9.59 3.00
N GLY A 69 -4.75 -10.33 1.98
CA GLY A 69 -4.77 -9.86 0.59
C GLY A 69 -6.18 -9.56 0.09
N MET A 70 -7.14 -10.46 0.36
CA MET A 70 -8.54 -10.27 0.00
C MET A 70 -9.17 -9.07 0.73
N ALA A 71 -8.93 -8.94 2.03
CA ALA A 71 -9.44 -7.82 2.83
C ALA A 71 -8.85 -6.49 2.36
N GLY A 72 -7.53 -6.43 2.13
CA GLY A 72 -6.86 -5.24 1.60
C GLY A 72 -7.43 -4.81 0.26
N PHE A 73 -7.64 -5.77 -0.65
CA PHE A 73 -8.28 -5.51 -1.94
C PHE A 73 -9.72 -5.02 -1.77
N ALA A 74 -10.55 -5.72 -0.99
CA ALA A 74 -11.98 -5.42 -0.85
C ALA A 74 -12.22 -4.03 -0.23
N ILE A 75 -11.52 -3.71 0.87
CA ILE A 75 -11.65 -2.43 1.55
C ILE A 75 -11.24 -1.29 0.61
N MET A 76 -10.08 -1.42 -0.05
CA MET A 76 -9.58 -0.38 -0.94
C MET A 76 -10.35 -0.28 -2.25
N TYR A 77 -10.94 -1.37 -2.71
CA TYR A 77 -11.82 -1.35 -3.87
C TYR A 77 -13.11 -0.55 -3.60
N MET A 78 -13.66 -0.66 -2.38
CA MET A 78 -14.76 0.21 -1.94
C MET A 78 -14.37 1.69 -2.01
N VAL A 79 -13.22 2.06 -1.47
CA VAL A 79 -12.73 3.45 -1.51
C VAL A 79 -12.48 3.93 -2.95
N TYR A 80 -12.02 3.02 -3.81
CA TYR A 80 -11.82 3.30 -5.24
C TYR A 80 -13.14 3.62 -5.96
N ILE A 81 -14.23 2.90 -5.67
CA ILE A 81 -15.57 3.17 -6.26
C ILE A 81 -16.03 4.59 -5.91
N PHE A 82 -15.76 5.07 -4.71
CA PHE A 82 -16.05 6.43 -4.28
C PHE A 82 -15.09 7.48 -4.87
N GLY A 83 -14.12 7.06 -5.68
CA GLY A 83 -13.17 7.97 -6.34
C GLY A 83 -12.06 8.50 -5.43
N GLY A 84 -11.90 7.94 -4.21
CA GLY A 84 -10.92 8.42 -3.23
C GLY A 84 -9.48 8.00 -3.51
N VAL A 85 -9.26 6.91 -4.27
CA VAL A 85 -7.91 6.30 -4.46
C VAL A 85 -7.73 5.82 -5.89
N GLY A 86 -6.47 5.65 -6.32
CA GLY A 86 -6.15 5.08 -7.62
C GLY A 86 -6.24 3.55 -7.66
N ALA A 87 -6.56 2.98 -8.83
CA ALA A 87 -6.60 1.52 -9.02
C ALA A 87 -5.24 0.83 -8.75
N GLY A 88 -4.13 1.57 -8.89
CA GLY A 88 -2.78 1.09 -8.55
C GLY A 88 -2.62 0.85 -7.06
N ASP A 89 -3.13 1.76 -6.23
CA ASP A 89 -3.05 1.70 -4.77
C ASP A 89 -3.88 0.55 -4.21
N VAL A 90 -5.06 0.28 -4.82
CA VAL A 90 -5.90 -0.88 -4.46
C VAL A 90 -5.12 -2.19 -4.61
N LYS A 91 -4.44 -2.37 -5.74
CA LYS A 91 -3.64 -3.56 -6.01
C LYS A 91 -2.41 -3.64 -5.09
N LEU A 92 -1.76 -2.49 -4.84
CA LEU A 92 -0.61 -2.41 -3.95
C LEU A 92 -0.98 -2.85 -2.53
N LEU A 93 -2.11 -2.38 -1.99
CA LEU A 93 -2.58 -2.77 -0.67
C LEU A 93 -3.03 -4.24 -0.58
N ALA A 94 -3.56 -4.80 -1.67
CA ALA A 94 -3.80 -6.24 -1.74
C ALA A 94 -2.50 -7.05 -1.60
N VAL A 95 -1.42 -6.61 -2.26
CA VAL A 95 -0.09 -7.24 -2.13
C VAL A 95 0.46 -7.09 -0.71
N CYS A 96 0.34 -5.90 -0.11
CA CYS A 96 0.73 -5.69 1.29
C CYS A 96 -0.04 -6.62 2.23
N GLY A 97 -1.36 -6.77 2.02
CA GLY A 97 -2.19 -7.69 2.80
C GLY A 97 -1.78 -9.15 2.70
N LEU A 98 -1.35 -9.59 1.50
CA LEU A 98 -0.82 -10.93 1.27
C LEU A 98 0.50 -11.18 2.03
N LEU A 99 1.28 -10.14 2.30
CA LEU A 99 2.55 -10.22 3.03
C LEU A 99 2.37 -10.16 4.55
N ILE A 100 1.53 -9.25 5.06
CA ILE A 100 1.44 -8.96 6.50
C ILE A 100 0.21 -9.57 7.19
N GLY A 101 -0.74 -10.08 6.44
CA GLY A 101 -1.96 -10.71 6.96
C GLY A 101 -3.09 -9.74 7.32
N VAL A 102 -4.25 -10.31 7.68
CA VAL A 102 -5.51 -9.57 7.83
C VAL A 102 -5.47 -8.55 8.97
N THR A 103 -4.88 -8.88 10.10
CA THR A 103 -4.86 -7.99 11.28
C THR A 103 -4.03 -6.73 11.03
N TYR A 104 -2.88 -6.90 10.40
CA TYR A 104 -1.95 -5.81 10.15
C TYR A 104 -2.35 -4.95 8.96
N ILE A 105 -3.00 -5.55 7.92
CA ILE A 105 -3.45 -4.77 6.76
C ILE A 105 -4.52 -3.76 7.13
N VAL A 106 -5.45 -4.12 8.03
CA VAL A 106 -6.48 -3.19 8.51
C VAL A 106 -5.84 -2.00 9.23
N ARG A 107 -4.86 -2.26 10.11
CA ARG A 107 -4.12 -1.19 10.80
C ARG A 107 -3.37 -0.30 9.81
N LEU A 108 -2.73 -0.89 8.79
CA LEU A 108 -2.03 -0.17 7.74
C LEU A 108 -2.98 0.74 6.95
N ILE A 109 -4.15 0.23 6.55
CA ILE A 109 -5.15 1.00 5.83
C ILE A 109 -5.65 2.17 6.68
N CYS A 110 -5.98 1.94 7.95
CA CYS A 110 -6.40 3.01 8.86
C CYS A 110 -5.32 4.10 9.00
N ALA A 111 -4.07 3.69 9.23
CA ALA A 111 -2.96 4.63 9.33
C ALA A 111 -2.74 5.43 8.03
N ALA A 112 -2.79 4.75 6.88
CA ALA A 112 -2.64 5.39 5.57
C ALA A 112 -3.78 6.36 5.27
N MET A 113 -5.03 6.02 5.65
CA MET A 113 -6.19 6.91 5.49
C MET A 113 -6.05 8.17 6.35
N VAL A 114 -5.66 8.04 7.61
CA VAL A 114 -5.42 9.19 8.51
C VAL A 114 -4.31 10.08 7.94
N CYS A 115 -3.18 9.50 7.53
CA CYS A 115 -2.10 10.24 6.88
C CYS A 115 -2.57 10.91 5.58
N GLY A 116 -3.42 10.23 4.80
CA GLY A 116 -4.00 10.73 3.57
C GLY A 116 -4.86 11.97 3.80
N VAL A 117 -5.73 11.94 4.79
CA VAL A 117 -6.58 13.08 5.15
C VAL A 117 -5.71 14.24 5.65
N LEU A 118 -4.73 13.98 6.51
CA LEU A 118 -3.83 15.02 7.02
C LEU A 118 -3.05 15.71 5.91
N THR A 119 -2.46 14.95 4.99
CA THR A 119 -1.71 15.51 3.86
C THR A 119 -2.64 16.27 2.90
N GLY A 120 -3.85 15.78 2.64
CA GLY A 120 -4.85 16.49 1.83
C GLY A 120 -5.29 17.82 2.45
N VAL A 121 -5.46 17.87 3.77
CA VAL A 121 -5.76 19.12 4.49
C VAL A 121 -4.59 20.10 4.41
N LEU A 122 -3.35 19.63 4.61
CA LEU A 122 -2.14 20.45 4.53
C LEU A 122 -1.91 21.05 3.14
N GLU A 123 -2.25 20.30 2.07
CA GLU A 123 -2.24 20.84 0.70
C GLU A 123 -3.31 21.91 0.51
N ASN A 124 -4.52 21.70 1.04
CA ASN A 124 -5.62 22.66 0.90
C ASN A 124 -5.35 23.98 1.66
N VAL A 125 -4.66 23.91 2.79
CA VAL A 125 -4.23 25.10 3.59
C VAL A 125 -3.01 25.80 2.95
N GLY A 126 -2.40 25.22 1.89
CA GLY A 126 -1.28 25.81 1.16
C GLY A 126 0.08 25.70 1.87
N VAL A 127 0.16 24.88 2.92
CA VAL A 127 1.41 24.60 3.66
C VAL A 127 2.35 23.74 2.82
N ILE A 128 1.79 22.83 2.01
CA ILE A 128 2.56 21.97 1.09
C ILE A 128 2.09 22.29 -0.33
N LYS A 129 3.00 22.79 -1.18
CA LYS A 129 2.69 22.99 -2.60
C LYS A 129 2.66 21.62 -3.30
N GLY A 130 1.46 21.08 -3.52
CA GLY A 130 1.28 19.87 -4.31
C GLY A 130 1.83 20.09 -5.73
N ARG A 131 2.66 19.17 -6.21
CA ARG A 131 3.21 19.22 -7.56
C ARG A 131 2.09 18.95 -8.54
N GLN A 132 1.69 19.95 -9.31
CA GLN A 132 0.65 19.84 -10.34
C GLN A 132 1.12 18.87 -11.43
N GLY A 133 0.64 17.64 -11.40
CA GLY A 133 0.81 16.69 -12.48
C GLY A 133 -0.16 17.01 -13.62
N VAL A 134 0.36 17.45 -14.76
CA VAL A 134 -0.45 17.59 -15.99
C VAL A 134 -0.85 16.20 -16.43
N CYS A 135 -2.13 15.87 -16.28
CA CYS A 135 -2.68 14.62 -16.82
C CYS A 135 -2.87 14.79 -18.34
N ILE A 136 -1.90 14.32 -19.13
CA ILE A 136 -2.09 14.04 -20.55
C ILE A 136 -2.89 12.74 -20.62
N ARG A 137 -4.20 12.86 -20.62
CA ARG A 137 -5.08 11.75 -21.00
C ARG A 137 -5.28 11.83 -22.50
N ASP A 138 -4.90 10.76 -23.18
CA ASP A 138 -5.01 10.59 -24.62
C ASP A 138 -6.30 11.18 -25.21
N ASN A 139 -6.10 12.12 -26.13
CA ASN A 139 -6.96 12.47 -27.27
C ASN A 139 -8.50 12.62 -27.07
N VAL A 140 -8.95 13.34 -26.06
CA VAL A 140 -10.27 13.98 -26.14
C VAL A 140 -10.16 15.40 -25.60
N LEU A 141 -10.19 16.37 -26.52
CA LEU A 141 -10.39 17.78 -26.24
C LEU A 141 -11.80 18.00 -25.66
N ILE A 142 -11.96 17.76 -24.36
CA ILE A 142 -13.11 18.29 -23.64
C ILE A 142 -12.66 19.58 -22.98
N LYS A 143 -12.85 20.65 -23.70
CA LYS A 143 -12.81 22.02 -23.25
C LYS A 143 -14.03 22.26 -22.37
N GLN A 144 -13.99 21.83 -21.11
CA GLN A 144 -15.05 22.18 -20.17
C GLN A 144 -14.52 22.25 -18.74
N GLY A 145 -14.55 23.47 -18.19
CA GLY A 145 -14.55 23.75 -16.76
C GLY A 145 -13.26 23.41 -16.03
N ARG A 146 -12.59 24.46 -15.60
CA ARG A 146 -11.39 24.48 -14.75
C ARG A 146 -11.68 23.82 -13.39
N HIS A 147 -11.85 22.49 -13.36
CA HIS A 147 -11.72 21.68 -12.17
C HIS A 147 -10.31 21.12 -12.15
N THR A 148 -9.41 21.78 -11.44
CA THR A 148 -8.12 21.21 -11.04
C THR A 148 -8.43 20.05 -10.11
N ILE A 149 -8.46 18.84 -10.65
CA ILE A 149 -8.50 17.62 -9.83
C ILE A 149 -7.12 17.53 -9.19
N HIS A 150 -7.02 17.92 -7.93
CA HIS A 150 -5.84 17.68 -7.11
C HIS A 150 -5.66 16.16 -7.01
N ARG A 151 -4.71 15.62 -7.76
CA ARG A 151 -4.30 14.22 -7.61
C ARG A 151 -3.41 14.14 -6.38
N PHE A 152 -4.02 13.70 -5.32
CA PHE A 152 -3.35 13.38 -4.08
C PHE A 152 -2.46 12.14 -4.28
N HIS A 153 -1.19 12.23 -3.91
CA HIS A 153 -0.27 11.09 -3.92
C HIS A 153 -0.52 10.20 -2.69
N TYR A 154 -1.53 9.34 -2.77
CA TYR A 154 -1.88 8.41 -1.70
C TYR A 154 -0.71 7.51 -1.29
N THR A 155 0.21 7.23 -2.21
CA THR A 155 1.39 6.39 -2.00
C THR A 155 2.33 6.95 -0.92
N TYR A 156 2.44 8.29 -0.76
CA TYR A 156 3.18 8.89 0.35
C TYR A 156 2.51 8.67 1.69
N ALA A 157 1.19 8.82 1.73
CA ALA A 157 0.41 8.55 2.93
C ALA A 157 0.51 7.08 3.34
N LEU A 158 0.52 6.18 2.36
CA LEU A 158 0.74 4.75 2.59
C LEU A 158 2.13 4.48 3.18
N CYS A 159 3.19 5.13 2.66
CA CYS A 159 4.55 4.99 3.18
C CYS A 159 4.64 5.46 4.63
N LEU A 160 4.09 6.63 4.94
CA LEU A 160 4.03 7.14 6.31
C LEU A 160 3.23 6.21 7.23
N GLY A 161 2.08 5.74 6.78
CA GLY A 161 1.26 4.77 7.50
C GLY A 161 2.01 3.46 7.78
N ALA A 162 2.79 2.96 6.82
CA ALA A 162 3.61 1.77 7.00
C ALA A 162 4.71 1.97 8.05
N VAL A 163 5.39 3.12 8.03
CA VAL A 163 6.40 3.46 9.05
C VAL A 163 5.77 3.55 10.43
N ILE A 164 4.65 4.24 10.57
CA ILE A 164 3.93 4.37 11.85
C ILE A 164 3.51 2.99 12.36
N MET A 165 2.94 2.14 11.50
CA MET A 165 2.52 0.81 11.87
C MET A 165 3.69 -0.05 12.37
N VAL A 166 4.83 -0.04 11.67
CA VAL A 166 6.02 -0.80 12.07
C VAL A 166 6.57 -0.30 13.40
N VAL A 167 6.66 1.02 13.59
CA VAL A 167 7.14 1.63 14.84
C VAL A 167 6.23 1.28 16.04
N LEU A 168 4.92 1.30 15.84
CA LEU A 168 3.95 0.95 16.88
C LEU A 168 3.98 -0.55 17.21
N ASN A 169 4.22 -1.41 16.19
CA ASN A 169 4.26 -2.86 16.40
C ASN A 169 5.56 -3.34 17.07
N ILE A 170 6.67 -2.61 16.91
CA ILE A 170 7.94 -2.90 17.61
C ILE A 170 7.84 -2.55 19.10
N LYS A 171 6.94 -1.64 19.50
CA LYS A 171 6.75 -1.21 20.89
C LYS A 171 5.67 -1.99 21.64
N ALA A 172 4.88 -2.82 20.98
CA ALA A 172 3.83 -3.67 21.55
C ALA A 172 4.30 -5.12 21.74
#